data_39a136cf83e53b2524cdddc588085aa0
#
_entry.id   39a136cf83e53b2524cdddc588085aa0
#
_cell.length_a   1.000
_cell.length_b   1.000
_cell.length_c   1.000
_cell.angle_alpha   90.00
_cell.angle_beta   90.00
_cell.angle_gamma   90.00
#
_symmetry.space_group_name_H-M   'P 1'
#
loop_
_entity.id
_entity.type
_entity.pdbx_description
1 polymer ?
#
loop_
_entity_poly.entity_id
_entity_poly.type
_entity_poly.pdbx_seq_one_letter_code
_entity_poly.pdbx_strand_id
1 'polypeptide(L)'
;AGMIDAYYSLGSESSNLFDDTKIASTADYKKYLNKYNVIHLDIASFWDDFKDNIVEKIQEYILDELIKEFGNEIDFSKKFNVVLLSVYTITNIPFIIIIDEWDCIIRNSNDEELVHKYLQFLHSLFKSEESKSFLALAYITGILPIKKIKDESALNNFREYTMLSSYPITEFYGFTEDEVLKLCKEHNLDFNSSKAWYNGYLIDGIHMYNPNSVSMAIDRHRFDSYWKNTSSFASINTFITLNYAGLKDDIMTMLAGGMVRVNTNTFKNDFSTIASKDDALTALIHLGYLGYDSDKKKAFIPNYEVATAFEAALQTGEW
;
A
#
# COMPACT_ATOMS: atom_id res chain seq x y z
N ALA A 1 7.74 4.80 -0.78
CA ALA A 1 8.96 3.99 -0.83
C ALA A 1 10.20 4.84 -1.12
N GLY A 2 10.32 5.55 -2.26
CA GLY A 2 11.53 6.26 -2.69
C GLY A 2 12.11 7.28 -1.69
N MET A 3 11.29 8.02 -0.95
CA MET A 3 11.80 8.94 0.09
C MET A 3 12.45 8.18 1.27
N ILE A 4 11.91 7.03 1.65
CA ILE A 4 12.49 6.19 2.71
C ILE A 4 13.83 5.62 2.25
N ASP A 5 13.89 5.17 1.01
CA ASP A 5 15.11 4.73 0.36
C ASP A 5 16.17 5.85 0.37
N ALA A 6 15.86 7.02 -0.19
CA ALA A 6 16.77 8.17 -0.19
C ALA A 6 17.25 8.57 1.21
N TYR A 7 16.41 8.47 2.23
CA TYR A 7 16.78 8.83 3.61
C TYR A 7 17.79 7.84 4.21
N TYR A 8 17.59 6.55 4.00
CA TYR A 8 18.40 5.54 4.69
C TYR A 8 19.62 5.07 3.90
N SER A 9 19.59 5.12 2.55
CA SER A 9 20.63 4.55 1.70
C SER A 9 22.02 5.13 1.96
N LEU A 10 22.96 4.24 2.26
CA LEU A 10 24.37 4.59 2.42
C LEU A 10 24.90 5.20 1.11
N GLY A 11 25.65 6.30 1.20
CA GLY A 11 26.26 6.96 0.05
C GLY A 11 25.33 7.81 -0.82
N SER A 12 24.02 7.92 -0.48
CA SER A 12 23.07 8.70 -1.31
C SER A 12 23.21 10.23 -1.17
N GLU A 13 23.92 10.71 -0.15
CA GLU A 13 24.13 12.16 0.12
C GLU A 13 22.85 13.02 0.02
N SER A 14 21.77 12.51 0.54
CA SER A 14 20.39 13.02 0.35
C SER A 14 19.94 14.07 1.37
N SER A 15 20.84 14.60 2.21
CA SER A 15 20.49 15.55 3.28
C SER A 15 19.70 16.77 2.78
N ASN A 16 20.04 17.27 1.59
CA ASN A 16 19.36 18.41 0.97
C ASN A 16 17.88 18.17 0.67
N LEU A 17 17.44 16.90 0.57
CA LEU A 17 16.04 16.54 0.36
C LEU A 17 15.22 16.64 1.66
N PHE A 18 15.88 16.63 2.82
CA PHE A 18 15.23 16.51 4.13
C PHE A 18 15.48 17.67 5.07
N ASP A 19 16.51 18.50 4.83
CA ASP A 19 16.94 19.58 5.75
C ASP A 19 15.82 20.60 6.03
N ASP A 20 14.90 20.84 5.09
CA ASP A 20 13.75 21.73 5.24
C ASP A 20 12.46 21.01 5.69
N THR A 21 12.53 19.72 6.04
CA THR A 21 11.38 18.92 6.46
C THR A 21 11.27 18.78 7.97
N LYS A 22 10.10 18.35 8.46
CA LYS A 22 9.86 18.14 9.91
C LYS A 22 10.84 17.16 10.55
N ILE A 23 11.33 16.15 9.80
CA ILE A 23 12.25 15.15 10.31
C ILE A 23 13.62 15.77 10.68
N ALA A 24 14.05 16.83 9.98
CA ALA A 24 15.33 17.49 10.26
C ALA A 24 15.41 18.08 11.68
N SER A 25 14.28 18.42 12.27
CA SER A 25 14.19 18.93 13.64
C SER A 25 14.24 17.84 14.73
N THR A 26 14.22 16.56 14.35
CA THR A 26 14.26 15.44 15.30
C THR A 26 15.67 15.09 15.74
N ALA A 27 15.85 14.68 16.99
CA ALA A 27 17.16 14.30 17.54
C ALA A 27 17.83 13.14 16.78
N ASP A 28 17.01 12.26 16.18
CA ASP A 28 17.46 11.05 15.49
C ASP A 28 17.75 11.27 13.99
N TYR A 29 17.46 12.46 13.44
CA TYR A 29 17.62 12.76 12.01
C TYR A 29 18.98 12.32 11.45
N LYS A 30 20.06 12.91 11.98
CA LYS A 30 21.43 12.63 11.51
C LYS A 30 21.95 11.25 11.91
N LYS A 31 21.34 10.64 12.92
CA LYS A 31 21.72 9.32 13.40
C LYS A 31 21.42 8.23 12.38
N TYR A 32 20.31 8.37 11.65
CA TYR A 32 19.83 7.37 10.71
C TYR A 32 20.00 7.75 9.24
N LEU A 33 20.19 9.02 8.92
CA LEU A 33 20.33 9.53 7.55
C LEU A 33 21.56 8.90 6.88
N ASN A 34 21.34 8.21 5.76
CA ASN A 34 22.36 7.60 4.92
C ASN A 34 23.30 6.61 5.66
N LYS A 35 22.73 5.73 6.50
CA LYS A 35 23.50 4.83 7.38
C LYS A 35 23.27 3.33 7.13
N TYR A 36 22.45 2.95 6.17
CA TYR A 36 21.99 1.57 6.01
C TYR A 36 22.24 1.05 4.60
N ASN A 37 22.43 -0.26 4.49
CA ASN A 37 22.26 -0.95 3.22
C ASN A 37 20.78 -1.02 2.92
N VAL A 38 20.32 -0.44 1.80
CA VAL A 38 18.89 -0.44 1.43
C VAL A 38 18.66 -1.34 0.24
N ILE A 39 17.72 -2.27 0.35
CA ILE A 39 17.16 -3.04 -0.76
C ILE A 39 15.75 -2.50 -1.00
N HIS A 40 15.53 -1.91 -2.18
CA HIS A 40 14.25 -1.37 -2.59
C HIS A 40 13.74 -2.13 -3.82
N LEU A 41 12.58 -2.77 -3.68
CA LEU A 41 11.95 -3.60 -4.71
C LEU A 41 10.57 -3.04 -5.02
N ASP A 42 10.29 -2.80 -6.29
CA ASP A 42 8.95 -2.58 -6.85
C ASP A 42 8.49 -3.88 -7.51
N ILE A 43 7.63 -4.63 -6.82
CA ILE A 43 7.18 -5.96 -7.29
C ILE A 43 6.33 -5.85 -8.56
N ALA A 44 5.62 -4.74 -8.77
CA ALA A 44 4.84 -4.56 -10.00
C ALA A 44 5.74 -4.47 -11.22
N SER A 45 6.84 -3.72 -11.16
CA SER A 45 7.82 -3.64 -12.24
C SER A 45 8.46 -5.01 -12.53
N PHE A 46 8.85 -5.75 -11.50
CA PHE A 46 9.36 -7.12 -11.69
C PHE A 46 8.32 -8.07 -12.27
N TRP A 47 7.05 -7.93 -11.88
CA TRP A 47 5.97 -8.75 -12.42
C TRP A 47 5.74 -8.51 -13.90
N ASP A 48 5.76 -7.27 -14.34
CA ASP A 48 5.57 -6.92 -15.75
C ASP A 48 6.67 -7.53 -16.64
N ASP A 49 7.91 -7.58 -16.14
CA ASP A 49 9.06 -8.06 -16.90
C ASP A 49 9.26 -9.59 -16.86
N PHE A 50 9.00 -10.24 -15.72
CA PHE A 50 9.51 -11.61 -15.48
C PHE A 50 8.45 -12.65 -15.12
N LYS A 51 7.24 -12.25 -14.73
CA LYS A 51 6.11 -13.14 -14.41
C LYS A 51 6.50 -14.44 -13.68
N ASP A 52 6.53 -15.56 -14.39
CA ASP A 52 6.69 -16.90 -13.80
C ASP A 52 8.04 -17.11 -13.09
N ASN A 53 9.08 -16.36 -13.44
CA ASN A 53 10.41 -16.46 -12.85
C ASN A 53 10.76 -15.30 -11.92
N ILE A 54 9.75 -14.56 -11.46
CA ILE A 54 9.95 -13.30 -10.72
C ILE A 54 10.78 -13.48 -9.45
N VAL A 55 10.59 -14.56 -8.69
CA VAL A 55 11.31 -14.77 -7.43
C VAL A 55 12.80 -14.95 -7.66
N GLU A 56 13.18 -15.74 -8.66
CA GLU A 56 14.57 -15.92 -9.06
C GLU A 56 15.16 -14.61 -9.56
N LYS A 57 14.43 -13.87 -10.36
CA LYS A 57 14.91 -12.60 -10.93
C LYS A 57 15.11 -11.51 -9.88
N ILE A 58 14.26 -11.46 -8.87
CA ILE A 58 14.48 -10.57 -7.70
C ILE A 58 15.79 -10.95 -6.99
N GLN A 59 16.01 -12.24 -6.74
CA GLN A 59 17.25 -12.70 -6.09
C GLN A 59 18.48 -12.42 -6.95
N GLU A 60 18.45 -12.75 -8.24
CA GLU A 60 19.53 -12.46 -9.19
C GLU A 60 19.85 -10.96 -9.21
N TYR A 61 18.84 -10.10 -9.32
CA TYR A 61 19.03 -8.65 -9.32
C TYR A 61 19.80 -8.15 -8.09
N ILE A 62 19.39 -8.60 -6.90
CA ILE A 62 20.07 -8.20 -5.65
C ILE A 62 21.50 -8.78 -5.60
N LEU A 63 21.67 -10.05 -5.96
CA LEU A 63 22.98 -10.70 -5.94
C LEU A 63 23.95 -10.05 -6.93
N ASP A 64 23.48 -9.65 -8.11
CA ASP A 64 24.32 -8.97 -9.11
C ASP A 64 24.87 -7.63 -8.59
N GLU A 65 24.06 -6.85 -7.86
CA GLU A 65 24.54 -5.62 -7.22
C GLU A 65 25.58 -5.91 -6.12
N LEU A 66 25.31 -6.92 -5.29
CA LEU A 66 26.25 -7.32 -4.23
C LEU A 66 27.56 -7.90 -4.80
N ILE A 67 27.50 -8.64 -5.91
CA ILE A 67 28.70 -9.15 -6.61
C ILE A 67 29.56 -7.99 -7.15
N LYS A 68 28.94 -6.95 -7.70
CA LYS A 68 29.67 -5.78 -8.19
C LYS A 68 30.43 -5.07 -7.07
N GLU A 69 29.84 -5.01 -5.86
CA GLU A 69 30.43 -4.29 -4.73
C GLU A 69 31.44 -5.13 -3.96
N PHE A 70 31.11 -6.40 -3.67
CA PHE A 70 31.92 -7.25 -2.76
C PHE A 70 32.78 -8.29 -3.50
N GLY A 71 32.50 -8.61 -4.75
CA GLY A 71 33.30 -9.52 -5.58
C GLY A 71 33.59 -10.84 -4.87
N ASN A 72 34.89 -11.15 -4.71
CA ASN A 72 35.35 -12.41 -4.12
C ASN A 72 35.33 -12.43 -2.57
N GLU A 73 34.93 -11.37 -1.92
CA GLU A 73 34.90 -11.30 -0.45
C GLU A 73 33.75 -12.13 0.15
N ILE A 74 32.76 -12.45 -0.67
CA ILE A 74 31.54 -13.18 -0.27
C ILE A 74 31.36 -14.42 -1.14
N ASP A 75 30.95 -15.52 -0.53
CA ASP A 75 30.57 -16.75 -1.22
C ASP A 75 29.08 -16.66 -1.67
N PHE A 76 28.88 -16.26 -2.91
CA PHE A 76 27.55 -16.11 -3.53
C PHE A 76 26.88 -17.44 -3.92
N SER A 77 27.54 -18.60 -3.74
CA SER A 77 26.91 -19.91 -3.93
C SER A 77 25.99 -20.33 -2.79
N LYS A 78 26.02 -19.59 -1.68
CA LYS A 78 25.17 -19.84 -0.51
C LYS A 78 23.73 -19.40 -0.73
N LYS A 79 22.84 -19.82 0.19
CA LYS A 79 21.46 -19.36 0.21
C LYS A 79 21.40 -17.83 0.33
N PHE A 80 20.41 -17.22 -0.32
CA PHE A 80 20.24 -15.78 -0.42
C PHE A 80 20.37 -15.02 0.91
N ASN A 81 19.66 -15.44 1.95
CA ASN A 81 19.74 -14.80 3.27
C ASN A 81 21.08 -15.00 3.99
N VAL A 82 21.81 -16.08 3.68
CA VAL A 82 23.19 -16.27 4.17
C VAL A 82 24.16 -15.33 3.49
N VAL A 83 23.94 -15.00 2.22
CA VAL A 83 24.72 -13.96 1.51
C VAL A 83 24.50 -12.60 2.16
N LEU A 84 23.25 -12.21 2.43
CA LEU A 84 22.93 -10.94 3.12
C LEU A 84 23.58 -10.88 4.52
N LEU A 85 23.53 -12.00 5.27
CA LEU A 85 24.22 -12.10 6.56
C LEU A 85 25.75 -11.93 6.41
N SER A 86 26.36 -12.45 5.33
CA SER A 86 27.79 -12.29 5.07
C SER A 86 28.14 -10.83 4.80
N VAL A 87 27.35 -10.11 4.01
CA VAL A 87 27.49 -8.66 3.80
C VAL A 87 27.43 -7.91 5.13
N TYR A 88 26.41 -8.18 5.95
CA TYR A 88 26.31 -7.57 7.27
C TYR A 88 27.52 -7.87 8.16
N THR A 89 28.02 -9.10 8.14
CA THR A 89 29.17 -9.51 8.97
C THR A 89 30.45 -8.76 8.57
N ILE A 90 30.65 -8.47 7.28
CA ILE A 90 31.82 -7.75 6.77
C ILE A 90 31.68 -6.25 7.04
N THR A 91 30.51 -5.67 6.76
CA THR A 91 30.31 -4.22 6.80
C THR A 91 29.91 -3.70 8.17
N ASN A 92 29.31 -4.54 9.00
CA ASN A 92 28.61 -4.18 10.24
C ASN A 92 27.49 -3.13 10.02
N ILE A 93 26.95 -3.06 8.78
CA ILE A 93 25.88 -2.15 8.39
C ILE A 93 24.63 -2.99 8.11
N PRO A 94 23.56 -2.83 8.91
CA PRO A 94 22.36 -3.62 8.73
C PRO A 94 21.56 -3.18 7.50
N PHE A 95 20.64 -4.06 7.08
CA PHE A 95 19.77 -3.82 5.95
C PHE A 95 18.45 -3.17 6.35
N ILE A 96 17.97 -2.27 5.51
CA ILE A 96 16.58 -1.86 5.43
C ILE A 96 16.01 -2.40 4.13
N ILE A 97 14.89 -3.11 4.21
CA ILE A 97 14.25 -3.72 3.05
C ILE A 97 12.91 -3.03 2.82
N ILE A 98 12.75 -2.44 1.63
CA ILE A 98 11.56 -1.74 1.18
C ILE A 98 10.96 -2.54 0.03
N ILE A 99 9.70 -2.96 0.18
CA ILE A 99 8.95 -3.65 -0.88
C ILE A 99 7.70 -2.84 -1.19
N ASP A 100 7.61 -2.35 -2.41
CA ASP A 100 6.43 -1.66 -2.93
C ASP A 100 5.57 -2.63 -3.76
N GLU A 101 4.25 -2.50 -3.69
CA GLU A 101 3.27 -3.37 -4.38
C GLU A 101 3.49 -4.87 -4.07
N TRP A 102 3.81 -5.20 -2.80
CA TRP A 102 4.16 -6.56 -2.38
C TRP A 102 3.14 -7.63 -2.79
N ASP A 103 1.88 -7.26 -2.88
CA ASP A 103 0.75 -8.14 -3.19
C ASP A 103 0.46 -8.28 -4.69
N CYS A 104 1.27 -7.66 -5.55
CA CYS A 104 1.09 -7.67 -7.01
C CYS A 104 0.98 -9.09 -7.57
N ILE A 105 1.87 -10.00 -7.15
CA ILE A 105 1.85 -11.40 -7.61
C ILE A 105 0.58 -12.10 -7.16
N ILE A 106 0.15 -11.87 -5.92
CA ILE A 106 -1.05 -12.50 -5.33
C ILE A 106 -2.33 -12.05 -6.05
N ARG A 107 -2.37 -10.78 -6.45
CA ARG A 107 -3.52 -10.20 -7.15
C ARG A 107 -3.60 -10.57 -8.62
N ASN A 108 -2.46 -10.79 -9.26
CA ASN A 108 -2.40 -10.94 -10.72
C ASN A 108 -2.08 -12.37 -11.20
N SER A 109 -1.59 -13.26 -10.32
CA SER A 109 -1.30 -14.64 -10.68
C SER A 109 -2.41 -15.59 -10.27
N ASN A 110 -2.77 -16.50 -11.19
CA ASN A 110 -3.61 -17.66 -10.89
C ASN A 110 -2.77 -18.91 -10.59
N ASP A 111 -1.44 -18.83 -10.64
CA ASP A 111 -0.52 -19.91 -10.33
C ASP A 111 -0.27 -19.98 -8.82
N GLU A 112 -0.89 -20.96 -8.17
CA GLU A 112 -0.75 -21.16 -6.71
C GLU A 112 0.67 -21.55 -6.30
N GLU A 113 1.42 -22.25 -7.16
CA GLU A 113 2.80 -22.66 -6.89
C GLU A 113 3.71 -21.42 -6.87
N LEU A 114 3.56 -20.53 -7.85
CA LEU A 114 4.29 -19.25 -7.88
C LEU A 114 3.98 -18.39 -6.67
N VAL A 115 2.71 -18.23 -6.31
CA VAL A 115 2.29 -17.48 -5.12
C VAL A 115 2.92 -18.08 -3.85
N HIS A 116 2.87 -19.41 -3.69
CA HIS A 116 3.48 -20.09 -2.55
C HIS A 116 5.00 -19.87 -2.50
N LYS A 117 5.69 -20.00 -3.63
CA LYS A 117 7.13 -19.76 -3.74
C LYS A 117 7.51 -18.32 -3.35
N TYR A 118 6.72 -17.34 -3.78
CA TYR A 118 6.91 -15.95 -3.40
C TYR A 118 6.70 -15.72 -1.90
N LEU A 119 5.65 -16.29 -1.32
CA LEU A 119 5.41 -16.21 0.14
C LEU A 119 6.54 -16.88 0.93
N GLN A 120 7.09 -18.02 0.46
CA GLN A 120 8.26 -18.64 1.05
C GLN A 120 9.51 -17.75 0.97
N PHE A 121 9.71 -17.05 -0.15
CA PHE A 121 10.79 -16.07 -0.29
C PHE A 121 10.66 -14.96 0.75
N LEU A 122 9.49 -14.32 0.87
CA LEU A 122 9.23 -13.30 1.88
C LEU A 122 9.42 -13.83 3.30
N HIS A 123 8.96 -15.05 3.58
CA HIS A 123 9.15 -15.68 4.88
C HIS A 123 10.64 -15.88 5.19
N SER A 124 11.44 -16.36 4.23
CA SER A 124 12.88 -16.52 4.42
C SER A 124 13.58 -15.18 4.66
N LEU A 125 13.15 -14.14 3.94
CA LEU A 125 13.72 -12.80 4.03
C LEU A 125 13.46 -12.11 5.37
N PHE A 126 12.28 -12.35 5.98
CA PHE A 126 11.84 -11.61 7.17
C PHE A 126 11.75 -12.43 8.45
N LYS A 127 11.75 -13.76 8.39
CA LYS A 127 11.52 -14.63 9.57
C LYS A 127 12.59 -15.68 9.78
N SER A 128 13.62 -15.74 8.94
CA SER A 128 14.75 -16.66 9.15
C SER A 128 15.60 -16.23 10.36
N GLU A 129 16.41 -17.14 10.88
CA GLU A 129 17.35 -16.80 11.96
C GLU A 129 18.41 -15.81 11.47
N GLU A 130 18.83 -15.92 10.20
CA GLU A 130 19.80 -15.01 9.59
C GLU A 130 19.23 -13.58 9.54
N SER A 131 17.95 -13.42 9.15
CA SER A 131 17.34 -12.10 9.01
C SER A 131 17.25 -11.33 10.33
N LYS A 132 17.13 -12.00 11.45
CA LYS A 132 17.16 -11.37 12.78
C LYS A 132 18.47 -10.64 13.07
N SER A 133 19.56 -11.04 12.43
CA SER A 133 20.88 -10.42 12.62
C SER A 133 21.12 -9.23 11.71
N PHE A 134 20.73 -9.31 10.44
CA PHE A 134 21.06 -8.30 9.44
C PHE A 134 19.94 -7.27 9.20
N LEU A 135 18.69 -7.56 9.55
CA LEU A 135 17.55 -6.70 9.24
C LEU A 135 17.31 -5.66 10.34
N ALA A 136 17.47 -4.39 10.02
CA ALA A 136 17.13 -3.29 10.91
C ALA A 136 15.67 -2.86 10.80
N LEU A 137 15.13 -2.82 9.58
CA LEU A 137 13.75 -2.39 9.29
C LEU A 137 13.26 -3.08 8.00
N ALA A 138 11.99 -3.46 8.00
CA ALA A 138 11.28 -3.79 6.78
C ALA A 138 10.07 -2.85 6.61
N TYR A 139 9.92 -2.25 5.43
CA TYR A 139 8.79 -1.41 5.07
C TYR A 139 8.14 -1.97 3.82
N ILE A 140 6.86 -2.32 3.94
CA ILE A 140 6.12 -2.99 2.85
C ILE A 140 4.86 -2.21 2.58
N THR A 141 4.59 -1.92 1.31
CA THR A 141 3.34 -1.29 0.84
C THR A 141 2.62 -2.20 -0.13
N GLY A 142 1.30 -2.09 -0.17
CA GLY A 142 0.42 -2.82 -1.06
C GLY A 142 -1.04 -2.55 -0.75
N ILE A 143 -1.92 -3.16 -1.50
CA ILE A 143 -3.37 -3.01 -1.36
C ILE A 143 -3.92 -4.01 -0.33
N LEU A 144 -3.45 -5.27 -0.39
CA LEU A 144 -3.93 -6.34 0.47
C LEU A 144 -3.24 -6.32 1.84
N PRO A 145 -3.99 -6.50 2.94
CA PRO A 145 -3.40 -6.73 4.26
C PRO A 145 -2.57 -8.02 4.29
N ILE A 146 -1.40 -7.96 4.96
CA ILE A 146 -0.38 -9.02 4.88
C ILE A 146 -0.57 -10.17 5.89
N LYS A 147 -1.30 -9.94 7.00
CA LYS A 147 -1.35 -10.88 8.13
C LYS A 147 -2.11 -12.17 7.88
N LYS A 148 -3.07 -12.16 6.95
CA LYS A 148 -3.94 -13.31 6.66
C LYS A 148 -4.04 -13.46 5.14
N ILE A 149 -3.22 -14.33 4.56
CA ILE A 149 -3.31 -14.65 3.16
C ILE A 149 -3.55 -16.14 3.05
N LYS A 150 -4.65 -16.54 2.42
CA LYS A 150 -5.01 -17.96 2.19
C LYS A 150 -4.88 -18.84 3.45
N ASP A 151 -5.27 -18.33 4.63
CA ASP A 151 -5.14 -19.01 5.93
C ASP A 151 -3.68 -19.29 6.40
N GLU A 152 -2.66 -18.80 5.69
CA GLU A 152 -1.26 -18.89 6.11
C GLU A 152 -0.83 -17.63 6.87
N SER A 153 -0.25 -17.79 8.06
CA SER A 153 0.34 -16.70 8.85
C SER A 153 1.77 -16.41 8.39
N ALA A 154 1.97 -16.18 7.08
CA ALA A 154 3.30 -16.08 6.50
C ALA A 154 4.13 -14.94 7.14
N LEU A 155 3.52 -13.78 7.40
CA LEU A 155 4.22 -12.55 7.81
C LEU A 155 3.55 -11.87 9.02
N ASN A 156 3.28 -12.62 10.09
CA ASN A 156 2.64 -12.10 11.30
C ASN A 156 3.56 -11.26 12.22
N ASN A 157 4.83 -11.10 11.87
CA ASN A 157 5.80 -10.26 12.59
C ASN A 157 5.75 -8.77 12.18
N PHE A 158 4.96 -8.41 11.17
CA PHE A 158 4.77 -7.02 10.78
C PHE A 158 3.71 -6.32 11.63
N ARG A 159 3.94 -5.05 11.91
CA ARG A 159 2.89 -4.13 12.34
C ARG A 159 2.18 -3.63 11.10
N GLU A 160 0.89 -3.92 11.02
CA GLU A 160 0.10 -3.63 9.85
C GLU A 160 -0.77 -2.38 10.09
N TYR A 161 -0.83 -1.53 9.08
CA TYR A 161 -1.66 -0.34 9.03
C TYR A 161 -2.54 -0.41 7.79
N THR A 162 -3.84 -0.25 7.95
CA THR A 162 -4.81 -0.41 6.87
C THR A 162 -5.87 0.68 6.92
N MET A 163 -6.76 0.73 5.94
CA MET A 163 -7.94 1.60 5.95
C MET A 163 -8.90 1.33 7.12
N LEU A 164 -8.80 0.18 7.76
CA LEU A 164 -9.61 -0.20 8.94
C LEU A 164 -8.95 0.17 10.26
N SER A 165 -7.61 0.30 10.30
CA SER A 165 -6.85 0.62 11.51
C SER A 165 -5.45 1.12 11.12
N SER A 166 -5.15 2.37 11.36
CA SER A 166 -3.89 3.01 10.96
C SER A 166 -3.15 3.73 12.10
N TYR A 167 -3.71 3.75 13.30
CA TYR A 167 -3.04 4.40 14.44
C TYR A 167 -1.66 3.78 14.75
N PRO A 168 -0.60 4.58 14.97
CA PRO A 168 -0.58 6.04 15.15
C PRO A 168 -0.22 6.85 13.89
N ILE A 169 -0.22 6.26 12.70
CA ILE A 169 0.22 6.92 11.46
C ILE A 169 -0.95 7.42 10.59
N THR A 170 -2.13 7.52 11.15
CA THR A 170 -3.36 7.89 10.43
C THR A 170 -3.22 9.19 9.64
N GLU A 171 -2.63 10.23 10.24
CA GLU A 171 -2.44 11.55 9.61
C GLU A 171 -1.57 11.53 8.33
N PHE A 172 -0.84 10.43 8.10
CA PHE A 172 0.05 10.28 6.95
C PHE A 172 -0.57 9.46 5.79
N TYR A 173 -1.82 9.02 5.92
CA TYR A 173 -2.51 8.27 4.87
C TYR A 173 -3.03 9.13 3.71
N GLY A 174 -3.17 10.43 3.94
CA GLY A 174 -3.68 11.39 2.98
C GLY A 174 -3.48 12.81 3.46
N PHE A 175 -4.19 13.77 2.90
CA PHE A 175 -4.24 15.11 3.46
C PHE A 175 -5.29 15.21 4.56
N THR A 176 -4.93 15.86 5.66
CA THR A 176 -5.86 16.23 6.73
C THR A 176 -6.74 17.42 6.30
N GLU A 177 -7.84 17.65 7.01
CA GLU A 177 -8.75 18.79 6.73
C GLU A 177 -8.03 20.13 6.83
N ASP A 178 -7.13 20.31 7.82
CA ASP A 178 -6.37 21.55 8.00
C ASP A 178 -5.38 21.79 6.85
N GLU A 179 -4.72 20.75 6.36
CA GLU A 179 -3.83 20.82 5.20
C GLU A 179 -4.59 21.22 3.94
N VAL A 180 -5.74 20.61 3.68
CA VAL A 180 -6.57 20.95 2.51
C VAL A 180 -7.13 22.38 2.63
N LEU A 181 -7.56 22.81 3.82
CA LEU A 181 -8.00 24.18 4.04
C LEU A 181 -6.88 25.19 3.73
N LYS A 182 -5.65 24.90 4.14
CA LYS A 182 -4.47 25.74 3.84
C LYS A 182 -4.20 25.77 2.34
N LEU A 183 -4.16 24.60 1.68
CA LEU A 183 -3.94 24.48 0.22
C LEU A 183 -5.02 25.23 -0.57
N CYS A 184 -6.29 25.11 -0.20
CA CYS A 184 -7.37 25.84 -0.85
C CYS A 184 -7.21 27.36 -0.75
N LYS A 185 -6.78 27.87 0.41
CA LYS A 185 -6.49 29.29 0.60
C LYS A 185 -5.30 29.76 -0.25
N GLU A 186 -4.21 29.02 -0.26
CA GLU A 186 -2.99 29.33 -1.02
C GLU A 186 -3.23 29.34 -2.52
N HIS A 187 -4.08 28.43 -3.02
CA HIS A 187 -4.36 28.26 -4.45
C HIS A 187 -5.71 28.85 -4.89
N ASN A 188 -6.40 29.57 -4.02
CA ASN A 188 -7.68 30.24 -4.31
C ASN A 188 -8.78 29.29 -4.82
N LEU A 189 -8.91 28.12 -4.16
CA LEU A 189 -9.94 27.12 -4.43
C LEU A 189 -11.02 27.17 -3.34
N ASP A 190 -12.27 26.80 -3.71
CA ASP A 190 -13.37 26.70 -2.73
C ASP A 190 -13.21 25.44 -1.86
N PHE A 191 -13.03 25.67 -0.55
CA PHE A 191 -12.85 24.60 0.42
C PHE A 191 -14.10 23.70 0.56
N ASN A 192 -15.31 24.27 0.49
CA ASN A 192 -16.52 23.48 0.62
C ASN A 192 -16.71 22.52 -0.56
N SER A 193 -16.38 22.97 -1.78
CA SER A 193 -16.34 22.09 -2.95
C SER A 193 -15.27 21.03 -2.80
N SER A 194 -14.06 21.38 -2.34
CA SER A 194 -13.00 20.40 -2.08
C SER A 194 -13.43 19.33 -1.07
N LYS A 195 -14.13 19.76 -0.02
CA LYS A 195 -14.70 18.87 1.00
C LYS A 195 -15.75 17.93 0.41
N ALA A 196 -16.66 18.41 -0.40
CA ALA A 196 -17.69 17.60 -1.04
C ALA A 196 -17.12 16.57 -2.03
N TRP A 197 -16.08 16.95 -2.76
CA TRP A 197 -15.48 16.11 -3.79
C TRP A 197 -14.49 15.07 -3.25
N TYR A 198 -13.67 15.38 -2.22
CA TYR A 198 -12.49 14.59 -1.89
C TYR A 198 -12.36 14.18 -0.44
N ASN A 199 -13.21 14.69 0.46
CA ASN A 199 -13.26 14.27 1.85
C ASN A 199 -14.04 12.97 2.01
N GLY A 200 -14.10 12.45 3.22
CA GLY A 200 -15.06 11.41 3.64
C GLY A 200 -14.43 10.11 4.08
N TYR A 201 -13.12 9.94 3.95
CA TYR A 201 -12.47 8.80 4.59
C TYR A 201 -12.32 9.11 6.08
N LEU A 202 -13.07 8.39 6.90
CA LEU A 202 -12.96 8.48 8.36
C LEU A 202 -12.08 7.33 8.84
N ILE A 203 -10.81 7.61 9.14
CA ILE A 203 -9.84 6.61 9.58
C ILE A 203 -9.42 6.96 11.00
N ASP A 204 -9.67 6.07 11.96
CA ASP A 204 -9.41 6.29 13.40
C ASP A 204 -9.93 7.65 13.93
N GLY A 205 -11.08 8.08 13.44
CA GLY A 205 -11.72 9.36 13.82
C GLY A 205 -11.19 10.60 13.11
N ILE A 206 -10.20 10.47 12.21
CA ILE A 206 -9.61 11.57 11.44
C ILE A 206 -10.19 11.58 10.03
N HIS A 207 -10.64 12.76 9.57
CA HIS A 207 -11.08 12.96 8.20
C HIS A 207 -9.89 13.14 7.27
N MET A 208 -9.81 12.24 6.27
CA MET A 208 -8.74 12.21 5.29
C MET A 208 -9.26 12.51 3.88
N TYR A 209 -8.45 13.20 3.10
CA TYR A 209 -8.69 13.55 1.70
C TYR A 209 -7.72 12.79 0.80
N ASN A 210 -8.17 12.42 -0.41
CA ASN A 210 -7.30 11.80 -1.39
C ASN A 210 -6.26 12.80 -1.91
N PRO A 211 -4.94 12.57 -1.68
CA PRO A 211 -3.90 13.52 -2.08
C PRO A 211 -3.83 13.75 -3.59
N ASN A 212 -3.98 12.69 -4.39
CA ASN A 212 -3.96 12.80 -5.85
C ASN A 212 -5.07 13.72 -6.36
N SER A 213 -6.30 13.50 -5.88
CA SER A 213 -7.47 14.27 -6.34
C SER A 213 -7.39 15.72 -5.90
N VAL A 214 -6.95 15.99 -4.68
CA VAL A 214 -6.71 17.37 -4.19
C VAL A 214 -5.62 18.06 -5.02
N SER A 215 -4.49 17.41 -5.26
CA SER A 215 -3.38 17.97 -6.05
C SER A 215 -3.80 18.26 -7.48
N MET A 216 -4.54 17.35 -8.12
CA MET A 216 -5.06 17.54 -9.47
C MET A 216 -6.08 18.68 -9.55
N ALA A 217 -6.93 18.84 -8.54
CA ALA A 217 -7.89 19.95 -8.48
C ALA A 217 -7.18 21.31 -8.36
N ILE A 218 -6.10 21.35 -7.59
CA ILE A 218 -5.23 22.54 -7.48
C ILE A 218 -4.58 22.85 -8.81
N ASP A 219 -3.93 21.88 -9.44
CA ASP A 219 -3.21 22.04 -10.71
C ASP A 219 -4.15 22.51 -11.84
N ARG A 220 -5.35 21.95 -11.91
CA ARG A 220 -6.33 22.24 -12.98
C ARG A 220 -7.33 23.35 -12.65
N HIS A 221 -7.31 23.88 -11.43
CA HIS A 221 -8.31 24.82 -10.91
C HIS A 221 -9.76 24.37 -11.17
N ARG A 222 -10.01 23.05 -11.03
CA ARG A 222 -11.30 22.44 -11.31
C ARG A 222 -11.55 21.25 -10.40
N PHE A 223 -12.78 21.10 -9.91
CA PHE A 223 -13.26 19.91 -9.22
C PHE A 223 -13.82 18.91 -10.23
N ASP A 224 -13.28 17.69 -10.25
CA ASP A 224 -13.67 16.62 -11.15
C ASP A 224 -13.29 15.25 -10.53
N SER A 225 -13.72 14.15 -11.15
CA SER A 225 -13.27 12.82 -10.77
C SER A 225 -11.91 12.52 -11.42
N TYR A 226 -10.84 12.58 -10.63
CA TYR A 226 -9.46 12.31 -11.08
C TYR A 226 -9.07 10.85 -10.86
N TRP A 227 -9.77 10.14 -9.98
CA TRP A 227 -9.48 8.76 -9.64
C TRP A 227 -9.89 7.76 -10.73
N LYS A 228 -10.86 8.09 -11.58
CA LYS A 228 -11.31 7.25 -12.71
C LYS A 228 -10.20 6.82 -13.67
N ASN A 229 -9.10 7.56 -13.70
CA ASN A 229 -7.96 7.31 -14.59
C ASN A 229 -6.92 6.35 -13.99
N THR A 230 -7.18 5.79 -12.81
CA THR A 230 -6.29 4.81 -12.17
C THR A 230 -6.75 3.40 -12.50
N SER A 231 -5.80 2.44 -12.53
CA SER A 231 -6.06 1.00 -12.78
C SER A 231 -7.05 0.38 -11.80
N SER A 232 -7.25 1.02 -10.66
CA SER A 232 -8.17 0.58 -9.60
C SER A 232 -9.63 0.55 -10.06
N PHE A 233 -10.05 1.38 -11.03
CA PHE A 233 -11.46 1.44 -11.49
C PHE A 233 -11.98 0.11 -12.06
N ALA A 234 -11.12 -0.69 -12.69
CA ALA A 234 -11.49 -2.01 -13.22
C ALA A 234 -11.97 -2.97 -12.12
N SER A 235 -11.47 -2.80 -10.89
CA SER A 235 -11.84 -3.65 -9.75
C SER A 235 -13.31 -3.45 -9.31
N ILE A 236 -13.86 -2.23 -9.39
CA ILE A 236 -15.29 -1.99 -9.06
C ILE A 236 -16.19 -2.82 -9.96
N ASN A 237 -15.93 -2.81 -11.26
CA ASN A 237 -16.75 -3.54 -12.22
C ASN A 237 -16.78 -5.05 -11.92
N THR A 238 -15.66 -5.61 -11.49
CA THR A 238 -15.57 -7.03 -11.11
C THR A 238 -16.50 -7.34 -9.93
N PHE A 239 -16.45 -6.54 -8.84
CA PHE A 239 -17.29 -6.75 -7.67
C PHE A 239 -18.78 -6.52 -7.97
N ILE A 240 -19.07 -5.50 -8.76
CA ILE A 240 -20.44 -5.18 -9.18
C ILE A 240 -21.00 -6.32 -10.04
N THR A 241 -20.24 -6.84 -11.00
CA THR A 241 -20.66 -7.92 -11.91
C THR A 241 -20.91 -9.24 -11.16
N LEU A 242 -20.10 -9.56 -10.14
CA LEU A 242 -20.27 -10.76 -9.32
C LEU A 242 -21.56 -10.73 -8.48
N ASN A 243 -22.14 -9.53 -8.25
CA ASN A 243 -23.44 -9.29 -7.63
C ASN A 243 -23.80 -10.25 -6.49
N TYR A 244 -22.94 -10.32 -5.47
CA TYR A 244 -23.27 -11.08 -4.25
C TYR A 244 -24.59 -10.63 -3.67
N ALA A 245 -25.39 -11.56 -3.15
CA ALA A 245 -26.76 -11.33 -2.71
C ALA A 245 -26.90 -10.07 -1.84
N GLY A 246 -27.58 -9.04 -2.35
CA GLY A 246 -27.85 -7.76 -1.70
C GLY A 246 -26.74 -6.70 -1.84
N LEU A 247 -25.63 -6.96 -2.55
CA LEU A 247 -24.56 -5.96 -2.73
C LEU A 247 -25.07 -4.73 -3.51
N LYS A 248 -25.87 -4.94 -4.55
CA LYS A 248 -26.48 -3.86 -5.34
C LYS A 248 -27.37 -2.95 -4.49
N ASP A 249 -28.24 -3.54 -3.67
CA ASP A 249 -29.14 -2.78 -2.80
C ASP A 249 -28.37 -1.95 -1.77
N ASP A 250 -27.27 -2.51 -1.26
CA ASP A 250 -26.37 -1.81 -0.34
C ASP A 250 -25.66 -0.63 -1.04
N ILE A 251 -25.17 -0.81 -2.27
CA ILE A 251 -24.56 0.28 -3.05
C ILE A 251 -25.59 1.37 -3.36
N MET A 252 -26.81 1.01 -3.75
CA MET A 252 -27.90 1.98 -3.98
C MET A 252 -28.26 2.74 -2.71
N THR A 253 -28.29 2.06 -1.56
CA THR A 253 -28.50 2.68 -0.25
C THR A 253 -27.41 3.71 0.06
N MET A 254 -26.14 3.36 -0.21
CA MET A 254 -25.00 4.27 0.02
C MET A 254 -24.98 5.43 -0.97
N LEU A 255 -25.35 5.24 -2.23
CA LEU A 255 -25.51 6.33 -3.22
C LEU A 255 -26.62 7.32 -2.82
N ALA A 256 -27.67 6.83 -2.15
CA ALA A 256 -28.70 7.69 -1.57
C ALA A 256 -28.27 8.39 -0.26
N GLY A 257 -26.98 8.30 0.12
CA GLY A 257 -26.43 8.91 1.34
C GLY A 257 -26.62 8.07 2.61
N GLY A 258 -27.05 6.82 2.49
CA GLY A 258 -27.18 5.89 3.60
C GLY A 258 -25.85 5.21 3.98
N MET A 259 -25.91 4.39 5.05
CA MET A 259 -24.78 3.57 5.51
C MET A 259 -25.24 2.13 5.68
N VAL A 260 -24.42 1.17 5.27
CA VAL A 260 -24.73 -0.25 5.36
C VAL A 260 -23.81 -0.98 6.33
N ARG A 261 -24.35 -1.96 7.03
CA ARG A 261 -23.59 -2.76 8.01
C ARG A 261 -22.66 -3.73 7.30
N VAL A 262 -21.41 -3.84 7.77
CA VAL A 262 -20.39 -4.72 7.20
C VAL A 262 -19.68 -5.50 8.31
N ASN A 263 -19.53 -6.81 8.13
CA ASN A 263 -18.65 -7.64 8.96
C ASN A 263 -17.28 -7.78 8.29
N THR A 264 -16.34 -6.95 8.69
CA THR A 264 -14.98 -6.94 8.11
C THR A 264 -14.10 -8.12 8.51
N ASN A 265 -14.57 -9.01 9.40
CA ASN A 265 -13.77 -10.16 9.89
C ASN A 265 -13.79 -11.38 8.95
N THR A 266 -14.72 -11.43 7.99
CA THR A 266 -14.87 -12.57 7.08
C THR A 266 -13.90 -12.55 5.92
N PHE A 267 -13.42 -11.38 5.53
CA PHE A 267 -12.51 -11.21 4.41
C PHE A 267 -11.13 -11.82 4.69
N LYS A 268 -10.66 -12.69 3.79
CA LYS A 268 -9.41 -13.44 3.91
C LYS A 268 -8.19 -12.75 3.26
N ASN A 269 -8.32 -11.45 2.94
CA ASN A 269 -7.27 -10.66 2.30
C ASN A 269 -6.81 -11.21 0.93
N ASP A 270 -7.71 -11.85 0.21
CA ASP A 270 -7.48 -12.39 -1.12
C ASP A 270 -8.74 -12.18 -1.97
N PHE A 271 -8.62 -11.50 -3.08
CA PHE A 271 -9.76 -11.22 -3.98
C PHE A 271 -10.33 -12.49 -4.64
N SER A 272 -9.51 -13.53 -4.80
CA SER A 272 -9.98 -14.81 -5.35
C SER A 272 -10.88 -15.59 -4.40
N THR A 273 -10.84 -15.28 -3.10
CA THR A 273 -11.61 -15.97 -2.05
C THR A 273 -12.88 -15.23 -1.62
N ILE A 274 -13.25 -14.14 -2.31
CA ILE A 274 -14.48 -13.40 -2.00
C ILE A 274 -15.68 -14.32 -2.24
N ALA A 275 -16.43 -14.60 -1.17
CA ALA A 275 -17.57 -15.51 -1.19
C ALA A 275 -18.87 -14.86 -0.69
N SER A 276 -18.80 -13.68 -0.12
CA SER A 276 -19.94 -12.98 0.49
C SER A 276 -19.97 -11.50 0.15
N LYS A 277 -21.14 -10.89 0.38
CA LYS A 277 -21.31 -9.44 0.30
C LYS A 277 -20.39 -8.70 1.26
N ASP A 278 -20.22 -9.19 2.47
CA ASP A 278 -19.35 -8.58 3.48
C ASP A 278 -17.88 -8.61 3.06
N ASP A 279 -17.43 -9.68 2.40
CA ASP A 279 -16.08 -9.76 1.85
C ASP A 279 -15.89 -8.74 0.72
N ALA A 280 -16.86 -8.61 -0.20
CA ALA A 280 -16.80 -7.64 -1.29
C ALA A 280 -16.78 -6.19 -0.76
N LEU A 281 -17.65 -5.85 0.21
CA LEU A 281 -17.67 -4.53 0.84
C LEU A 281 -16.35 -4.25 1.58
N THR A 282 -15.79 -5.24 2.27
CA THR A 282 -14.49 -5.09 2.97
C THR A 282 -13.35 -4.87 1.98
N ALA A 283 -13.33 -5.61 0.87
CA ALA A 283 -12.37 -5.38 -0.21
C ALA A 283 -12.48 -3.96 -0.78
N LEU A 284 -13.69 -3.46 -1.01
CA LEU A 284 -13.93 -2.08 -1.47
C LEU A 284 -13.48 -1.03 -0.45
N ILE A 285 -13.53 -1.32 0.85
CA ILE A 285 -12.96 -0.45 1.89
C ILE A 285 -11.43 -0.41 1.78
N HIS A 286 -10.76 -1.56 1.68
CA HIS A 286 -9.31 -1.61 1.53
C HIS A 286 -8.81 -0.94 0.24
N LEU A 287 -9.56 -1.07 -0.84
CA LEU A 287 -9.31 -0.38 -2.11
C LEU A 287 -9.57 1.13 -2.07
N GLY A 288 -10.16 1.65 -0.99
CA GLY A 288 -10.51 3.07 -0.83
C GLY A 288 -11.76 3.51 -1.58
N TYR A 289 -12.60 2.59 -2.05
CA TYR A 289 -13.90 2.93 -2.67
C TYR A 289 -14.99 3.21 -1.66
N LEU A 290 -14.86 2.67 -0.46
CA LEU A 290 -15.82 2.91 0.63
C LEU A 290 -15.10 3.49 1.85
N GLY A 291 -15.76 4.44 2.51
CA GLY A 291 -15.43 4.82 3.86
C GLY A 291 -16.01 3.81 4.85
N TYR A 292 -15.40 3.72 6.03
CA TYR A 292 -15.86 2.83 7.09
C TYR A 292 -15.90 3.55 8.44
N ASP A 293 -17.04 3.47 9.11
CA ASP A 293 -17.22 3.94 10.48
C ASP A 293 -17.05 2.74 11.42
N SER A 294 -15.91 2.69 12.11
CA SER A 294 -15.53 1.57 13.00
C SER A 294 -16.45 1.45 14.21
N ASP A 295 -16.98 2.56 14.72
CA ASP A 295 -17.87 2.59 15.89
C ASP A 295 -19.24 2.03 15.55
N LYS A 296 -19.78 2.41 14.38
CA LYS A 296 -21.07 1.94 13.90
C LYS A 296 -20.96 0.61 13.15
N LYS A 297 -19.76 0.17 12.75
CA LYS A 297 -19.50 -0.99 11.87
C LYS A 297 -20.28 -0.87 10.56
N LYS A 298 -20.21 0.30 9.92
CA LYS A 298 -20.92 0.61 8.69
C LYS A 298 -20.01 1.19 7.63
N ALA A 299 -20.23 0.75 6.38
CA ALA A 299 -19.61 1.33 5.20
C ALA A 299 -20.53 2.40 4.58
N PHE A 300 -19.91 3.33 3.84
CA PHE A 300 -20.59 4.41 3.13
C PHE A 300 -19.74 4.88 1.95
N ILE A 301 -20.37 5.55 0.99
CA ILE A 301 -19.65 6.23 -0.11
C ILE A 301 -19.11 7.54 0.42
N PRO A 302 -17.79 7.77 0.38
CA PRO A 302 -17.15 8.86 1.11
C PRO A 302 -17.43 10.25 0.50
N ASN A 303 -17.53 10.38 -0.83
CA ASN A 303 -17.55 11.68 -1.49
C ASN A 303 -18.14 11.60 -2.91
N TYR A 304 -18.27 12.76 -3.58
CA TYR A 304 -18.81 12.85 -4.94
C TYR A 304 -17.92 12.18 -5.98
N GLU A 305 -16.61 12.22 -5.84
CA GLU A 305 -15.70 11.55 -6.77
C GLU A 305 -15.98 10.05 -6.84
N VAL A 306 -16.10 9.40 -5.69
CA VAL A 306 -16.39 7.97 -5.59
C VAL A 306 -17.85 7.67 -5.98
N ALA A 307 -18.81 8.53 -5.59
CA ALA A 307 -20.19 8.38 -6.00
C ALA A 307 -20.33 8.33 -7.53
N THR A 308 -19.70 9.27 -8.24
CA THR A 308 -19.72 9.29 -9.71
C THR A 308 -19.07 8.05 -10.34
N ALA A 309 -18.11 7.42 -9.65
CA ALA A 309 -17.50 6.17 -10.11
C ALA A 309 -18.48 5.00 -10.02
N PHE A 310 -19.21 4.88 -8.90
CA PHE A 310 -20.26 3.87 -8.75
C PHE A 310 -21.43 4.08 -9.70
N GLU A 311 -21.89 5.32 -9.90
CA GLU A 311 -22.94 5.64 -10.89
C GLU A 311 -22.55 5.23 -12.31
N ALA A 312 -21.30 5.51 -12.73
CA ALA A 312 -20.79 5.11 -14.03
C ALA A 312 -20.73 3.58 -14.17
N ALA A 313 -20.27 2.87 -13.14
CA ALA A 313 -20.21 1.42 -13.14
C ALA A 313 -21.61 0.78 -13.21
N LEU A 314 -22.61 1.38 -12.56
CA LEU A 314 -24.00 0.92 -12.62
C LEU A 314 -24.63 1.12 -14.01
N GLN A 315 -24.18 2.12 -14.80
CA GLN A 315 -24.68 2.38 -16.15
C GLN A 315 -24.08 1.46 -17.21
N THR A 316 -22.84 0.97 -16.99
CA THR A 316 -22.12 0.14 -17.96
C THR A 316 -22.31 -1.35 -17.74
N GLY A 317 -22.81 -1.78 -16.57
CA GLY A 317 -23.08 -3.16 -16.26
C GLY A 317 -24.43 -3.60 -16.80
N GLU A 318 -24.50 -4.75 -17.46
CA GLU A 318 -25.76 -5.47 -17.68
C GLU A 318 -26.24 -6.02 -16.32
N TRP A 319 -27.22 -5.35 -15.74
CA TRP A 319 -27.79 -5.67 -14.43
C TRP A 319 -29.15 -6.35 -14.55
#